data_e85844a928474eb37efcc4f996cee793
#
_entry.id   e85844a928474eb37efcc4f996cee793
#
_cell.length_a   1.000
_cell.length_b   1.000
_cell.length_c   1.000
_cell.angle_alpha   90.00
_cell.angle_beta   90.00
_cell.angle_gamma   90.00
#
_symmetry.space_group_name_H-M   'P 1'
#
loop_
_entity.id
_entity.type
_entity.pdbx_description
1 polymer ?
#
loop_
_entity_poly.entity_id
_entity_poly.type
_entity_poly.pdbx_seq_one_letter_code
_entity_poly.pdbx_strand_id
1 'polypeptide(L)'
;MKILKYTFLFLLGTMLSCSSDDDTTTTQPIVTELDGLNKIQEITNDTHSIELYNTNGALEQGYNGISLRIKNKTTNEYEQNATITWNPVMHMTSMMHSCPKSEIVKTATKETLYNGFIIFQMAQNETEYWDLKVDYTIDNVAYTATAVVNVPASAKQRVTSFTGSDSKRYIIAMIEPNTPKVAVNDMTFGLFKMENMMTFPVVDNFKIKIDPRMPSMGNHSSPNNVDLTQ
;
A
#
# COMPACT_ATOMS: atom_id res chain seq x y z
N MET A 1 91.04 -10.31 -37.05
CA MET A 1 91.34 -11.70 -36.76
C MET A 1 90.15 -12.39 -36.11
N LYS A 2 89.67 -13.40 -36.76
CA LYS A 2 88.63 -14.38 -36.41
C LYS A 2 87.32 -13.91 -35.78
N ILE A 3 86.38 -13.81 -36.66
CA ILE A 3 84.96 -13.66 -36.49
C ILE A 3 84.38 -15.02 -36.05
N LEU A 4 83.60 -15.05 -34.95
CA LEU A 4 82.84 -16.23 -34.60
C LEU A 4 81.36 -15.86 -34.68
N LYS A 5 80.66 -16.44 -35.65
CA LYS A 5 79.21 -16.30 -35.84
C LYS A 5 78.50 -17.24 -34.89
N TYR A 6 77.63 -16.74 -34.04
CA TYR A 6 76.64 -17.53 -33.35
C TYR A 6 75.24 -17.18 -33.88
N THR A 7 74.70 -18.15 -34.55
CA THR A 7 73.33 -18.16 -35.02
C THR A 7 72.42 -18.49 -33.81
N PHE A 8 71.63 -17.55 -33.37
CA PHE A 8 70.65 -17.76 -32.31
C PHE A 8 69.32 -18.06 -32.97
N LEU A 9 68.88 -19.31 -32.87
CA LEU A 9 67.61 -19.78 -33.36
C LEU A 9 66.53 -19.35 -32.35
N PHE A 10 65.70 -18.37 -32.72
CA PHE A 10 64.59 -17.87 -31.88
C PHE A 10 63.35 -18.74 -32.09
N LEU A 11 63.08 -19.64 -31.12
CA LEU A 11 61.89 -20.48 -31.11
C LEU A 11 60.72 -19.66 -30.64
N LEU A 12 59.80 -19.28 -31.55
CA LEU A 12 58.58 -18.52 -31.27
C LEU A 12 57.55 -19.46 -30.64
N GLY A 13 57.46 -19.49 -29.30
CA GLY A 13 56.42 -20.17 -28.56
C GLY A 13 55.19 -19.32 -28.56
N THR A 14 54.15 -19.69 -29.31
CA THR A 14 52.80 -19.10 -29.21
C THR A 14 52.11 -19.61 -27.96
N MET A 15 52.12 -18.79 -26.90
CA MET A 15 51.26 -19.00 -25.74
C MET A 15 49.84 -18.59 -26.13
N LEU A 16 49.00 -19.57 -26.40
CA LEU A 16 47.52 -19.38 -26.38
C LEU A 16 47.10 -19.18 -24.94
N SER A 17 47.05 -17.93 -24.50
CA SER A 17 46.37 -17.53 -23.27
C SER A 17 44.88 -17.59 -23.54
N CYS A 18 44.19 -18.65 -23.11
CA CYS A 18 42.76 -18.63 -22.89
C CYS A 18 42.50 -17.74 -21.70
N SER A 19 42.13 -16.50 -21.96
CA SER A 19 41.41 -15.66 -21.01
C SER A 19 40.00 -16.21 -20.93
N SER A 20 39.70 -17.00 -19.91
CA SER A 20 38.33 -17.21 -19.47
C SER A 20 37.89 -15.94 -18.79
N ASP A 21 37.28 -15.06 -19.54
CA ASP A 21 36.41 -14.03 -19.00
C ASP A 21 35.22 -14.74 -18.33
N ASP A 22 35.38 -15.04 -17.04
CA ASP A 22 34.25 -15.27 -16.14
C ASP A 22 33.53 -13.91 -15.96
N ASP A 23 32.75 -13.54 -16.98
CA ASP A 23 31.69 -12.56 -16.83
C ASP A 23 30.62 -13.17 -15.90
N THR A 24 30.92 -13.17 -14.62
CA THR A 24 29.89 -13.24 -13.61
C THR A 24 29.06 -11.95 -13.71
N THR A 25 28.17 -11.89 -14.70
CA THR A 25 27.03 -11.00 -14.68
C THR A 25 26.25 -11.41 -13.45
N THR A 26 26.54 -10.77 -12.33
CA THR A 26 25.64 -10.69 -11.18
C THR A 26 24.38 -10.02 -11.71
N THR A 27 23.45 -10.82 -12.22
CA THR A 27 22.07 -10.40 -12.44
C THR A 27 21.54 -10.02 -11.07
N GLN A 28 21.61 -8.72 -10.75
CA GLN A 28 20.84 -8.17 -9.63
C GLN A 28 19.40 -8.63 -9.84
N PRO A 29 18.75 -9.21 -8.82
CA PRO A 29 17.35 -9.59 -8.96
C PRO A 29 16.59 -8.34 -9.40
N ILE A 30 15.88 -8.43 -10.53
CA ILE A 30 14.97 -7.39 -10.99
C ILE A 30 13.89 -7.30 -9.91
N VAL A 31 14.03 -6.37 -8.98
CA VAL A 31 13.01 -6.09 -8.00
C VAL A 31 11.89 -5.39 -8.75
N THR A 32 10.88 -6.15 -9.16
CA THR A 32 9.69 -5.55 -9.72
C THR A 32 9.00 -4.77 -8.59
N GLU A 33 8.77 -3.48 -8.78
CA GLU A 33 8.18 -2.62 -7.75
C GLU A 33 6.78 -3.08 -7.30
N LEU A 34 6.12 -3.88 -8.14
CA LEU A 34 4.74 -4.35 -7.96
C LEU A 34 4.65 -5.82 -7.50
N ASP A 35 5.74 -6.43 -7.03
CA ASP A 35 5.69 -7.82 -6.56
C ASP A 35 4.67 -7.99 -5.43
N GLY A 36 3.74 -8.94 -5.60
CA GLY A 36 2.66 -9.22 -4.66
C GLY A 36 1.50 -8.21 -4.68
N LEU A 37 1.51 -7.24 -5.61
CA LEU A 37 0.47 -6.25 -5.77
C LEU A 37 -0.36 -6.49 -7.04
N ASN A 38 -1.67 -6.35 -6.91
CA ASN A 38 -2.62 -6.43 -8.00
C ASN A 38 -3.25 -5.05 -8.24
N LYS A 39 -3.46 -4.70 -9.50
CA LYS A 39 -4.05 -3.41 -9.86
C LYS A 39 -5.52 -3.38 -9.46
N ILE A 40 -5.93 -2.31 -8.78
CA ILE A 40 -7.32 -2.02 -8.41
C ILE A 40 -8.00 -1.28 -9.57
N GLN A 41 -7.50 -0.09 -9.88
CA GLN A 41 -8.00 0.77 -10.96
C GLN A 41 -7.02 1.88 -11.31
N GLU A 42 -7.39 2.70 -12.29
CA GLU A 42 -6.71 3.95 -12.61
C GLU A 42 -7.61 5.16 -12.32
N ILE A 43 -6.99 6.23 -11.85
CA ILE A 43 -7.59 7.56 -11.73
C ILE A 43 -6.81 8.48 -12.67
N THR A 44 -7.47 9.10 -13.63
CA THR A 44 -6.76 9.85 -14.68
C THR A 44 -7.19 11.30 -14.74
N ASN A 45 -6.26 12.15 -15.16
CA ASN A 45 -6.52 13.49 -15.71
C ASN A 45 -5.90 13.61 -17.10
N ASP A 46 -5.80 14.80 -17.65
CA ASP A 46 -5.28 15.01 -19.01
C ASP A 46 -3.81 14.61 -19.16
N THR A 47 -3.00 14.74 -18.11
CA THR A 47 -1.54 14.59 -18.13
C THR A 47 -1.04 13.28 -17.51
N HIS A 48 -1.74 12.75 -16.51
CA HIS A 48 -1.28 11.59 -15.75
C HIS A 48 -2.34 10.50 -15.59
N SER A 49 -1.85 9.28 -15.34
CA SER A 49 -2.62 8.14 -14.86
C SER A 49 -2.09 7.73 -13.49
N ILE A 50 -2.94 7.72 -12.48
CA ILE A 50 -2.64 7.26 -11.12
C ILE A 50 -3.14 5.84 -11.01
N GLU A 51 -2.23 4.90 -10.93
CA GLU A 51 -2.53 3.47 -10.81
C GLU A 51 -2.59 3.09 -9.35
N LEU A 52 -3.70 2.51 -8.90
CA LEU A 52 -3.92 2.03 -7.55
C LEU A 52 -3.74 0.52 -7.48
N TYR A 53 -3.07 0.04 -6.43
CA TYR A 53 -2.75 -1.37 -6.20
C TYR A 53 -2.98 -1.76 -4.75
N ASN A 54 -3.28 -3.03 -4.53
CA ASN A 54 -3.16 -3.72 -3.24
C ASN A 54 -2.93 -5.22 -3.46
N THR A 55 -2.84 -6.00 -2.40
CA THR A 55 -2.64 -7.45 -2.49
C THR A 55 -3.81 -8.19 -3.13
N ASN A 56 -5.04 -7.66 -3.02
CA ASN A 56 -6.26 -8.32 -3.47
C ASN A 56 -6.75 -7.85 -4.85
N GLY A 57 -6.27 -6.71 -5.35
CA GLY A 57 -6.73 -6.09 -6.60
C GLY A 57 -8.12 -5.46 -6.50
N ALA A 58 -8.64 -5.25 -5.30
CA ALA A 58 -9.96 -4.67 -5.05
C ALA A 58 -9.99 -3.91 -3.73
N LEU A 59 -10.90 -2.93 -3.62
CA LEU A 59 -11.24 -2.27 -2.36
C LEU A 59 -12.45 -2.98 -1.74
N GLU A 60 -12.59 -2.86 -0.43
CA GLU A 60 -13.75 -3.33 0.31
C GLU A 60 -14.02 -2.44 1.54
N GLN A 61 -15.19 -2.56 2.12
CA GLN A 61 -15.50 -1.95 3.41
C GLN A 61 -14.52 -2.41 4.49
N GLY A 62 -13.92 -1.47 5.24
CA GLY A 62 -12.90 -1.71 6.24
C GLY A 62 -11.55 -1.12 5.84
N TYR A 63 -10.48 -1.67 6.36
CA TYR A 63 -9.10 -1.24 6.10
C TYR A 63 -8.61 -1.69 4.73
N ASN A 64 -8.04 -0.75 3.98
CA ASN A 64 -7.41 -0.98 2.69
C ASN A 64 -6.03 -0.33 2.68
N GLY A 65 -4.97 -1.14 2.76
CA GLY A 65 -3.63 -0.68 2.42
C GLY A 65 -3.54 -0.53 0.90
N ILE A 66 -3.14 0.64 0.43
CA ILE A 66 -3.13 0.99 -0.99
C ILE A 66 -1.74 1.47 -1.37
N SER A 67 -1.19 0.88 -2.42
CA SER A 67 -0.01 1.37 -3.10
C SER A 67 -0.43 2.12 -4.36
N LEU A 68 0.29 3.18 -4.72
CA LEU A 68 -0.01 3.92 -5.94
C LEU A 68 1.25 4.35 -6.68
N ARG A 69 1.11 4.51 -7.99
CA ARG A 69 2.13 5.06 -8.90
C ARG A 69 1.49 6.12 -9.78
N ILE A 70 2.25 7.13 -10.15
CA ILE A 70 1.82 8.17 -11.08
C ILE A 70 2.58 8.01 -12.39
N LYS A 71 1.87 7.80 -13.48
CA LYS A 71 2.43 7.65 -14.81
C LYS A 71 2.15 8.88 -15.65
N ASN A 72 3.18 9.48 -16.21
CA ASN A 72 3.07 10.57 -17.17
C ASN A 72 2.58 10.02 -18.52
N LYS A 73 1.48 10.53 -19.05
CA LYS A 73 0.88 10.05 -20.30
C LYS A 73 1.67 10.43 -21.56
N THR A 74 2.46 11.50 -21.47
CA THR A 74 3.26 11.98 -22.61
C THR A 74 4.58 11.22 -22.73
N THR A 75 5.32 11.09 -21.62
CA THR A 75 6.61 10.40 -21.61
C THR A 75 6.48 8.89 -21.44
N ASN A 76 5.35 8.42 -20.93
CA ASN A 76 5.07 7.04 -20.55
C ASN A 76 5.95 6.52 -19.39
N GLU A 77 6.59 7.41 -18.65
CA GLU A 77 7.45 7.14 -17.50
C GLU A 77 6.68 7.33 -16.18
N TYR A 78 7.20 6.75 -15.09
CA TYR A 78 6.61 6.89 -13.76
C TYR A 78 7.32 7.98 -12.98
N GLU A 79 6.52 8.80 -12.30
CA GLU A 79 7.01 9.91 -11.48
C GLU A 79 7.62 9.39 -10.16
N GLN A 80 8.83 9.85 -9.86
CA GLN A 80 9.59 9.39 -8.69
C GLN A 80 9.49 10.34 -7.49
N ASN A 81 9.21 11.63 -7.70
CA ASN A 81 9.28 12.67 -6.69
C ASN A 81 8.00 13.49 -6.62
N ALA A 82 6.88 12.84 -6.29
CA ALA A 82 5.61 13.51 -6.08
C ALA A 82 5.30 13.67 -4.59
N THR A 83 4.74 14.81 -4.22
CA THR A 83 4.03 14.97 -2.94
C THR A 83 2.56 14.70 -3.22
N ILE A 84 1.97 13.74 -2.49
CA ILE A 84 0.62 13.23 -2.81
C ILE A 84 -0.25 13.27 -1.58
N THR A 85 -1.48 13.71 -1.76
CA THR A 85 -2.55 13.62 -0.76
C THR A 85 -3.81 13.06 -1.41
N TRP A 86 -4.65 12.46 -0.62
CA TRP A 86 -5.94 11.93 -1.09
C TRP A 86 -7.10 12.32 -0.20
N ASN A 87 -8.29 12.37 -0.79
CA ASN A 87 -9.51 12.63 -0.08
C ASN A 87 -10.64 11.71 -0.59
N PRO A 88 -10.86 10.55 0.07
CA PRO A 88 -12.05 9.74 -0.19
C PRO A 88 -13.28 10.46 0.31
N VAL A 89 -14.34 10.51 -0.50
CA VAL A 89 -15.62 11.15 -0.14
C VAL A 89 -16.77 10.20 -0.47
N MET A 90 -17.58 9.91 0.53
CA MET A 90 -18.85 9.21 0.37
C MET A 90 -19.93 10.20 0.00
N HIS A 91 -20.57 10.02 -1.13
CA HIS A 91 -21.73 10.77 -1.58
C HIS A 91 -22.99 10.01 -1.17
N MET A 92 -23.72 10.58 -0.25
CA MET A 92 -24.99 10.05 0.25
C MET A 92 -26.15 10.94 -0.22
N THR A 93 -27.36 10.44 -0.14
CA THR A 93 -28.56 11.18 -0.57
C THR A 93 -28.71 12.54 0.11
N SER A 94 -28.29 12.68 1.36
CA SER A 94 -28.53 13.90 2.17
C SER A 94 -27.25 14.55 2.67
N MET A 95 -26.09 13.91 2.54
CA MET A 95 -24.83 14.43 3.08
C MET A 95 -23.62 13.84 2.35
N MET A 96 -22.46 14.42 2.62
CA MET A 96 -21.17 13.86 2.21
C MET A 96 -20.25 13.75 3.43
N HIS A 97 -19.41 12.70 3.45
CA HIS A 97 -18.39 12.57 4.47
C HIS A 97 -17.16 11.85 3.93
N SER A 98 -16.02 12.09 4.54
CA SER A 98 -14.80 11.33 4.33
C SER A 98 -14.73 10.15 5.30
N CYS A 99 -13.57 9.51 5.37
CA CYS A 99 -13.27 8.39 6.28
C CYS A 99 -11.84 8.49 6.80
N PRO A 100 -11.46 7.68 7.82
CA PRO A 100 -10.09 7.61 8.29
C PRO A 100 -9.13 7.21 7.16
N LYS A 101 -7.99 7.89 7.10
CA LYS A 101 -6.95 7.68 6.08
C LYS A 101 -5.59 8.09 6.63
N SER A 102 -4.54 7.50 6.10
CA SER A 102 -3.18 7.95 6.36
C SER A 102 -2.74 9.04 5.38
N GLU A 103 -1.63 9.66 5.69
CA GLU A 103 -0.79 10.31 4.70
C GLU A 103 -0.28 9.28 3.69
N ILE A 104 0.10 9.76 2.51
CA ILE A 104 0.74 8.95 1.48
C ILE A 104 2.24 9.21 1.56
N VAL A 105 3.02 8.13 1.70
CA VAL A 105 4.48 8.21 1.81
C VAL A 105 5.14 7.37 0.73
N LYS A 106 6.28 7.85 0.24
CA LYS A 106 7.10 7.09 -0.71
C LYS A 106 7.68 5.86 -0.02
N THR A 107 7.62 4.72 -0.68
CA THR A 107 8.21 3.47 -0.19
C THR A 107 9.73 3.57 -0.25
N ALA A 108 10.40 3.37 0.89
CA ALA A 108 11.85 3.62 1.02
C ALA A 108 12.75 2.83 0.05
N THR A 109 12.30 1.65 -0.40
CA THR A 109 13.06 0.74 -1.28
C THR A 109 12.58 0.72 -2.72
N LYS A 110 11.60 1.59 -3.07
CA LYS A 110 10.97 1.63 -4.39
C LYS A 110 11.07 3.05 -4.96
N GLU A 111 11.32 3.15 -6.26
CA GLU A 111 11.54 4.45 -6.90
C GLU A 111 10.25 5.20 -7.22
N THR A 112 9.20 4.45 -7.62
CA THR A 112 7.97 5.06 -8.13
C THR A 112 6.73 4.73 -7.29
N LEU A 113 6.89 3.94 -6.21
CA LEU A 113 5.77 3.44 -5.41
C LEU A 113 5.56 4.26 -4.15
N TYR A 114 4.30 4.62 -3.89
CA TYR A 114 3.85 5.34 -2.71
C TYR A 114 2.79 4.53 -1.99
N ASN A 115 2.75 4.58 -0.66
CA ASN A 115 1.86 3.79 0.17
C ASN A 115 1.06 4.65 1.14
N GLY A 116 -0.16 4.22 1.38
CA GLY A 116 -1.02 4.75 2.42
C GLY A 116 -2.17 3.78 2.70
N PHE A 117 -3.10 4.17 3.56
CA PHE A 117 -4.31 3.40 3.79
C PHE A 117 -5.56 4.28 3.82
N ILE A 118 -6.69 3.65 3.51
CA ILE A 118 -8.03 4.22 3.68
C ILE A 118 -8.89 3.19 4.43
N ILE A 119 -9.71 3.66 5.38
CA ILE A 119 -10.67 2.82 6.09
C ILE A 119 -12.07 3.22 5.69
N PHE A 120 -12.64 2.54 4.71
CA PHE A 120 -14.01 2.77 4.29
C PHE A 120 -14.98 2.25 5.35
N GLN A 121 -15.63 3.16 6.07
CA GLN A 121 -16.51 2.79 7.20
C GLN A 121 -17.86 2.23 6.76
N MET A 122 -18.24 2.38 5.49
CA MET A 122 -19.44 1.80 4.90
C MET A 122 -19.20 1.41 3.44
N ALA A 123 -19.95 0.43 2.99
CA ALA A 123 -19.97 0.04 1.59
C ALA A 123 -20.79 1.03 0.76
N GLN A 124 -20.56 1.04 -0.54
CA GLN A 124 -21.44 1.68 -1.51
C GLN A 124 -22.74 0.90 -1.68
N ASN A 125 -23.76 1.54 -2.26
CA ASN A 125 -25.01 0.93 -2.69
C ASN A 125 -25.43 1.51 -4.05
N GLU A 126 -26.65 1.30 -4.48
CA GLU A 126 -27.13 1.76 -5.79
C GLU A 126 -27.17 3.28 -5.96
N THR A 127 -27.28 4.04 -4.87
CA THR A 127 -27.45 5.50 -4.89
C THR A 127 -26.34 6.25 -4.17
N GLU A 128 -25.54 5.55 -3.38
CA GLU A 128 -24.48 6.12 -2.56
C GLU A 128 -23.15 5.49 -2.94
N TYR A 129 -22.15 6.33 -3.20
CA TYR A 129 -20.88 5.88 -3.75
C TYR A 129 -19.71 6.65 -3.16
N TRP A 130 -18.53 6.05 -3.24
CA TRP A 130 -17.27 6.69 -2.92
C TRP A 130 -16.61 7.27 -4.17
N ASP A 131 -16.11 8.49 -4.08
CA ASP A 131 -15.06 8.95 -4.97
C ASP A 131 -13.72 9.06 -4.22
N LEU A 132 -12.65 9.06 -4.98
CA LEU A 132 -11.31 9.28 -4.49
C LEU A 132 -10.67 10.41 -5.30
N LYS A 133 -10.51 11.55 -4.65
CA LYS A 133 -9.75 12.68 -5.16
C LYS A 133 -8.29 12.51 -4.74
N VAL A 134 -7.37 12.58 -5.69
CA VAL A 134 -5.92 12.59 -5.47
C VAL A 134 -5.38 13.94 -5.93
N ASP A 135 -4.81 14.68 -4.99
CA ASP A 135 -4.07 15.91 -5.26
C ASP A 135 -2.57 15.62 -5.16
N TYR A 136 -1.77 16.09 -6.12
CA TYR A 136 -0.33 15.81 -6.12
C TYR A 136 0.45 16.93 -6.77
N THR A 137 1.72 17.05 -6.38
CA THR A 137 2.66 18.04 -6.90
C THR A 137 3.89 17.33 -7.45
N ILE A 138 4.26 17.67 -8.67
CA ILE A 138 5.47 17.21 -9.36
C ILE A 138 6.19 18.47 -9.85
N ASP A 139 7.47 18.62 -9.55
CA ASP A 139 8.30 19.76 -9.94
C ASP A 139 7.65 21.12 -9.64
N ASN A 140 7.01 21.25 -8.48
CA ASN A 140 6.24 22.42 -8.02
C ASN A 140 4.98 22.75 -8.85
N VAL A 141 4.54 21.86 -9.74
CA VAL A 141 3.28 21.99 -10.46
C VAL A 141 2.22 21.11 -9.78
N ALA A 142 1.10 21.72 -9.43
CA ALA A 142 -0.01 21.03 -8.77
C ALA A 142 -0.98 20.42 -9.80
N TYR A 143 -1.41 19.21 -9.52
CA TYR A 143 -2.36 18.43 -10.31
C TYR A 143 -3.44 17.82 -9.41
N THR A 144 -4.56 17.50 -10.01
CA THR A 144 -5.63 16.74 -9.35
C THR A 144 -6.24 15.72 -10.30
N ALA A 145 -6.69 14.60 -9.75
CA ALA A 145 -7.48 13.61 -10.47
C ALA A 145 -8.52 13.04 -9.52
N THR A 146 -9.72 12.74 -10.04
CA THR A 146 -10.82 12.18 -9.24
C THR A 146 -11.52 11.08 -10.03
N ALA A 147 -11.86 9.99 -9.37
CA ALA A 147 -12.71 8.94 -9.94
C ALA A 147 -13.56 8.28 -8.86
N VAL A 148 -14.69 7.72 -9.29
CA VAL A 148 -15.48 6.83 -8.45
C VAL A 148 -14.69 5.56 -8.21
N VAL A 149 -14.69 5.08 -6.95
CA VAL A 149 -14.05 3.85 -6.53
C VAL A 149 -15.08 2.84 -6.09
N ASN A 150 -14.88 1.57 -6.46
CA ASN A 150 -15.79 0.49 -6.11
C ASN A 150 -15.46 -0.08 -4.73
N VAL A 151 -16.34 0.13 -3.75
CA VAL A 151 -16.17 -0.30 -2.35
C VAL A 151 -17.36 -1.18 -1.94
N PRO A 152 -17.37 -2.46 -2.29
CA PRO A 152 -18.43 -3.38 -1.86
C PRO A 152 -18.37 -3.67 -0.36
N ALA A 153 -19.46 -4.22 0.17
CA ALA A 153 -19.50 -4.70 1.55
C ALA A 153 -18.51 -5.85 1.75
N SER A 154 -17.79 -5.83 2.84
CA SER A 154 -16.94 -6.96 3.24
C SER A 154 -17.79 -8.12 3.76
N ALA A 155 -17.43 -9.35 3.43
CA ALA A 155 -18.08 -10.55 3.94
C ALA A 155 -17.95 -10.70 5.47
N LYS A 156 -17.02 -9.99 6.09
CA LYS A 156 -16.78 -9.98 7.55
C LYS A 156 -16.76 -8.55 8.06
N GLN A 157 -17.41 -8.32 9.18
CA GLN A 157 -17.38 -7.01 9.82
C GLN A 157 -15.99 -6.75 10.42
N ARG A 158 -15.24 -5.84 9.80
CA ARG A 158 -13.90 -5.43 10.21
C ARG A 158 -13.81 -3.98 10.65
N VAL A 159 -14.88 -3.23 10.48
CA VAL A 159 -14.99 -1.83 10.87
C VAL A 159 -16.35 -1.59 11.51
N THR A 160 -16.38 -0.78 12.54
CA THR A 160 -17.62 -0.30 13.15
C THR A 160 -17.44 1.10 13.71
N SER A 161 -18.54 1.77 13.97
CA SER A 161 -18.54 3.08 14.64
C SER A 161 -19.39 3.03 15.90
N PHE A 162 -19.00 3.81 16.89
CA PHE A 162 -19.72 3.91 18.15
C PHE A 162 -19.65 5.36 18.71
N THR A 163 -20.51 5.67 19.64
CA THR A 163 -20.46 6.95 20.36
C THR A 163 -19.77 6.73 21.70
N GLY A 164 -18.71 7.48 21.95
CA GLY A 164 -17.98 7.47 23.21
C GLY A 164 -18.75 8.16 24.34
N SER A 165 -18.29 8.03 25.57
CA SER A 165 -18.84 8.69 26.74
C SER A 165 -18.73 10.22 26.67
N ASP A 166 -17.83 10.73 25.85
CA ASP A 166 -17.68 12.16 25.51
C ASP A 166 -18.68 12.65 24.43
N SER A 167 -19.65 11.81 24.07
CA SER A 167 -20.67 12.06 23.04
C SER A 167 -20.07 12.29 21.64
N LYS A 168 -18.83 11.87 21.41
CA LYS A 168 -18.17 11.91 20.09
C LYS A 168 -18.28 10.56 19.39
N ARG A 169 -18.30 10.61 18.06
CA ARG A 169 -18.30 9.40 17.23
C ARG A 169 -16.88 8.91 17.01
N TYR A 170 -16.70 7.62 17.14
CA TYR A 170 -15.44 6.92 16.92
C TYR A 170 -15.62 5.84 15.86
N ILE A 171 -14.56 5.59 15.12
CA ILE A 171 -14.44 4.48 14.16
C ILE A 171 -13.34 3.56 14.67
N ILE A 172 -13.64 2.28 14.84
CA ILE A 172 -12.66 1.24 15.12
C ILE A 172 -12.60 0.28 13.94
N ALA A 173 -11.39 -0.01 13.47
CA ALA A 173 -11.16 -0.92 12.36
C ALA A 173 -10.08 -1.94 12.71
N MET A 174 -10.32 -3.20 12.40
CA MET A 174 -9.31 -4.25 12.45
C MET A 174 -8.42 -4.15 11.20
N ILE A 175 -7.14 -3.97 11.42
CA ILE A 175 -6.11 -3.88 10.38
C ILE A 175 -5.55 -5.29 10.12
N GLU A 176 -5.08 -5.95 11.17
CA GLU A 176 -4.57 -7.33 11.14
C GLU A 176 -5.30 -8.21 12.19
N PRO A 177 -5.43 -9.49 11.94
CA PRO A 177 -4.98 -10.25 10.75
C PRO A 177 -5.96 -10.08 9.58
N ASN A 178 -5.43 -9.88 8.39
CA ASN A 178 -6.27 -9.88 7.17
C ASN A 178 -6.79 -11.29 6.87
N THR A 179 -5.96 -12.31 7.08
CA THR A 179 -6.34 -13.72 6.95
C THR A 179 -6.03 -14.47 8.26
N PRO A 180 -7.00 -14.59 9.18
CA PRO A 180 -6.81 -15.31 10.44
C PRO A 180 -6.44 -16.78 10.22
N LYS A 181 -5.53 -17.30 11.04
CA LYS A 181 -5.08 -18.69 11.02
C LYS A 181 -5.60 -19.43 12.25
N VAL A 182 -5.69 -20.77 12.17
CA VAL A 182 -5.91 -21.63 13.33
C VAL A 182 -4.59 -21.74 14.13
N ALA A 183 -4.20 -20.64 14.76
CA ALA A 183 -2.97 -20.47 15.52
C ALA A 183 -3.07 -19.16 16.32
N VAL A 184 -2.01 -18.78 17.03
CA VAL A 184 -1.87 -17.44 17.58
C VAL A 184 -1.80 -16.44 16.40
N ASN A 185 -2.61 -15.39 16.48
CA ASN A 185 -2.63 -14.31 15.51
C ASN A 185 -2.28 -13.01 16.22
N ASP A 186 -1.38 -12.24 15.64
CA ASP A 186 -1.17 -10.87 16.05
C ASP A 186 -2.36 -10.02 15.57
N MET A 187 -2.87 -9.15 16.43
CA MET A 187 -4.02 -8.32 16.13
C MET A 187 -3.63 -6.84 16.17
N THR A 188 -4.02 -6.11 15.14
CA THR A 188 -3.83 -4.65 15.07
C THR A 188 -5.17 -3.97 14.78
N PHE A 189 -5.48 -2.93 15.55
CA PHE A 189 -6.65 -2.10 15.35
C PHE A 189 -6.25 -0.63 15.23
N GLY A 190 -6.98 0.11 14.39
CA GLY A 190 -6.97 1.55 14.37
C GLY A 190 -8.21 2.11 15.04
N LEU A 191 -8.05 3.09 15.92
CA LEU A 191 -9.13 3.86 16.51
C LEU A 191 -9.03 5.31 16.04
N PHE A 192 -10.14 5.85 15.54
CA PHE A 192 -10.20 7.20 14.98
C PHE A 192 -11.38 7.95 15.57
N LYS A 193 -11.19 9.24 15.86
CA LYS A 193 -12.22 10.12 16.34
C LYS A 193 -12.78 10.97 15.20
N MET A 194 -14.08 11.01 15.05
CA MET A 194 -14.72 11.91 14.10
C MET A 194 -14.78 13.32 14.70
N GLU A 195 -13.90 14.20 14.27
CA GLU A 195 -13.94 15.62 14.64
C GLU A 195 -15.01 16.38 13.87
N ASN A 196 -15.13 16.07 12.59
CA ASN A 196 -16.18 16.54 11.68
C ASN A 196 -16.37 15.53 10.54
N MET A 197 -17.22 15.84 9.56
CA MET A 197 -17.52 14.94 8.43
C MET A 197 -16.31 14.63 7.53
N MET A 198 -15.24 15.41 7.60
CA MET A 198 -14.07 15.27 6.73
C MET A 198 -12.78 14.87 7.47
N THR A 199 -12.77 14.93 8.81
CA THR A 199 -11.55 14.81 9.62
C THR A 199 -11.69 13.73 10.68
N PHE A 200 -10.78 12.75 10.63
CA PHE A 200 -10.79 11.55 11.47
C PHE A 200 -9.37 11.26 12.00
N PRO A 201 -8.85 12.08 12.94
CA PRO A 201 -7.54 11.82 13.54
C PRO A 201 -7.50 10.49 14.27
N VAL A 202 -6.31 9.89 14.29
CA VAL A 202 -6.04 8.69 15.09
C VAL A 202 -6.16 9.04 16.58
N VAL A 203 -6.63 8.09 17.37
CA VAL A 203 -6.68 8.19 18.84
C VAL A 203 -5.54 7.34 19.39
N ASP A 204 -4.65 7.99 20.13
CA ASP A 204 -3.52 7.35 20.80
C ASP A 204 -3.85 6.94 22.24
N ASN A 205 -3.02 6.10 22.82
CA ASN A 205 -3.08 5.70 24.23
C ASN A 205 -4.43 5.11 24.67
N PHE A 206 -4.95 4.13 23.89
CA PHE A 206 -6.16 3.41 24.23
C PHE A 206 -5.88 1.92 24.47
N LYS A 207 -6.82 1.26 25.14
CA LYS A 207 -6.79 -0.19 25.36
C LYS A 207 -8.03 -0.83 24.78
N ILE A 208 -7.87 -1.91 24.01
CA ILE A 208 -8.96 -2.73 23.52
C ILE A 208 -9.01 -4.04 24.30
N LYS A 209 -10.12 -4.27 24.98
CA LYS A 209 -10.39 -5.56 25.63
C LYS A 209 -10.90 -6.54 24.58
N ILE A 210 -10.28 -7.72 24.53
CA ILE A 210 -10.63 -8.80 23.59
C ILE A 210 -11.39 -9.90 24.33
N ASP A 211 -12.53 -10.30 23.78
CA ASP A 211 -13.32 -11.44 24.28
C ASP A 211 -13.87 -12.26 23.09
N PRO A 212 -13.02 -13.02 22.38
CA PRO A 212 -13.47 -13.87 21.28
C PRO A 212 -14.31 -15.03 21.81
N ARG A 213 -15.51 -15.20 21.24
CA ARG A 213 -16.49 -16.20 21.65
C ARG A 213 -16.76 -17.19 20.53
N MET A 214 -17.01 -18.45 20.88
CA MET A 214 -17.44 -19.51 19.96
C MET A 214 -18.90 -19.92 20.25
N PRO A 215 -19.88 -19.26 19.60
CA PRO A 215 -21.31 -19.53 19.87
C PRO A 215 -21.72 -20.98 19.62
N SER A 216 -21.19 -21.59 18.57
CA SER A 216 -21.48 -23.00 18.19
C SER A 216 -20.96 -24.05 19.19
N MET A 217 -20.09 -23.64 20.12
CA MET A 217 -19.47 -24.49 21.12
C MET A 217 -19.79 -24.03 22.55
N GLY A 218 -21.04 -23.67 22.82
CA GLY A 218 -21.48 -23.25 24.15
C GLY A 218 -21.05 -21.84 24.53
N ASN A 219 -20.72 -21.02 23.56
CA ASN A 219 -20.32 -19.61 23.74
C ASN A 219 -19.11 -19.42 24.67
N HIS A 220 -18.21 -20.40 24.73
CA HIS A 220 -17.00 -20.25 25.54
C HIS A 220 -16.00 -19.29 24.88
N SER A 221 -15.17 -18.63 25.69
CA SER A 221 -14.09 -17.78 25.23
C SER A 221 -12.85 -18.61 24.89
N SER A 222 -12.01 -18.11 23.98
CA SER A 222 -10.69 -18.67 23.74
C SER A 222 -9.78 -18.36 24.94
N PRO A 223 -8.99 -19.33 25.43
CA PRO A 223 -8.02 -19.08 26.48
C PRO A 223 -6.81 -18.26 25.96
N ASN A 224 -6.10 -17.63 26.88
CA ASN A 224 -4.83 -16.93 26.61
C ASN A 224 -4.93 -15.71 25.68
N ASN A 225 -6.09 -15.06 25.61
CA ASN A 225 -6.21 -13.79 24.93
C ASN A 225 -5.56 -12.67 25.76
N VAL A 226 -4.84 -11.77 25.07
CA VAL A 226 -4.23 -10.60 25.66
C VAL A 226 -4.91 -9.35 25.11
N ASP A 227 -5.29 -8.44 25.99
CA ASP A 227 -5.85 -7.15 25.59
C ASP A 227 -4.81 -6.36 24.79
N LEU A 228 -5.28 -5.64 23.78
CA LEU A 228 -4.43 -4.79 22.97
C LEU A 228 -4.16 -3.46 23.69
N THR A 229 -2.91 -3.08 23.75
CA THR A 229 -2.45 -1.78 24.28
C THR A 229 -1.54 -1.14 23.24
N GLN A 230 -1.62 0.15 23.15
CA GLN A 230 -0.71 0.95 22.35
C GLN A 230 0.50 1.36 23.21
#